data_ed050c765f7be69f4bdc7467420958d0
#
_entry.id   ed050c765f7be69f4bdc7467420958d0
#
_cell.length_a   1.000
_cell.length_b   1.000
_cell.length_c   1.000
_cell.angle_alpha   90.00
_cell.angle_beta   90.00
_cell.angle_gamma   90.00
#
_symmetry.space_group_name_H-M   'P 1'
#
loop_
_entity.id
_entity.type
_entity.pdbx_description
1 polymer ?
#
loop_
_entity_poly.entity_id
_entity_poly.type
_entity_poly.pdbx_seq_one_letter_code
_entity_poly.pdbx_strand_id
1 'polypeptide(L)'
;MELSLTENKQFLRIDEASELELEQLNITFNRRIDNWRFHPLVKKGLWDGYISYLKDDKWIPSGLWKEVMDMAKTYKYDLKMNGVTSLFDPSIKQDEFTQWANDYFEGHEITPRDYQIEAAYNILRFRRCLSELATSAGKTLISYMAVAYML
;
A
#
# COMPACT_ATOMS: atom_id res chain seq x y z
N MET A 1 16.02 8.99 -10.59
CA MET A 1 14.55 8.83 -10.80
C MET A 1 13.79 9.79 -9.90
N GLU A 2 12.85 10.54 -10.45
CA GLU A 2 11.99 11.44 -9.67
C GLU A 2 10.52 11.15 -9.94
N LEU A 3 9.72 11.05 -8.87
CA LEU A 3 8.28 10.81 -8.93
C LEU A 3 7.53 11.85 -8.12
N SER A 4 6.33 12.20 -8.58
CA SER A 4 5.42 13.12 -7.88
C SER A 4 4.06 12.49 -7.67
N LEU A 5 3.50 12.66 -6.48
CA LEU A 5 2.13 12.26 -6.20
C LEU A 5 1.16 13.19 -6.96
N THR A 6 0.18 12.61 -7.65
CA THR A 6 -0.87 13.37 -8.33
C THR A 6 -1.80 14.08 -7.33
N GLU A 7 -2.46 15.16 -7.74
CA GLU A 7 -3.38 15.95 -6.89
C GLU A 7 -4.49 15.08 -6.29
N ASN A 8 -5.04 14.15 -7.07
CA ASN A 8 -6.06 13.21 -6.61
C ASN A 8 -5.51 12.05 -5.75
N LYS A 9 -4.19 12.02 -5.54
CA LYS A 9 -3.46 11.01 -4.74
C LYS A 9 -3.65 9.56 -5.19
N GLN A 10 -4.07 9.33 -6.42
CA GLN A 10 -4.30 7.98 -6.94
C GLN A 10 -3.05 7.37 -7.58
N PHE A 11 -2.19 8.21 -8.14
CA PHE A 11 -1.01 7.77 -8.88
C PHE A 11 0.24 8.53 -8.44
N LEU A 12 1.37 7.87 -8.61
CA LEU A 12 2.71 8.48 -8.71
C LEU A 12 2.99 8.70 -10.18
N ARG A 13 3.30 9.94 -10.54
CA ARG A 13 3.76 10.30 -11.88
C ARG A 13 5.27 10.22 -11.90
N ILE A 14 5.83 9.58 -12.91
CA ILE A 14 7.26 9.61 -13.18
C ILE A 14 7.57 10.92 -13.89
N ASP A 15 8.30 11.78 -13.21
CA ASP A 15 8.70 13.09 -13.73
C ASP A 15 10.02 12.98 -14.48
N GLU A 16 10.97 12.16 -13.95
CA GLU A 16 12.28 11.93 -14.54
C GLU A 16 12.75 10.50 -14.22
N ALA A 17 13.12 9.76 -15.25
CA ALA A 17 13.75 8.45 -15.14
C ALA A 17 14.63 8.16 -16.36
N SER A 18 15.74 7.46 -16.17
CA SER A 18 16.54 6.91 -17.26
C SER A 18 15.85 5.73 -17.90
N GLU A 19 16.28 5.34 -19.11
CA GLU A 19 15.75 4.15 -19.79
C GLU A 19 15.89 2.87 -18.94
N LEU A 20 17.03 2.71 -18.25
CA LEU A 20 17.27 1.56 -17.37
C LEU A 20 16.32 1.54 -16.15
N GLU A 21 16.03 2.71 -15.57
CA GLU A 21 15.08 2.81 -14.47
C GLU A 21 13.65 2.51 -14.91
N LEU A 22 13.24 2.97 -16.09
CA LEU A 22 11.94 2.64 -16.69
C LEU A 22 11.80 1.16 -17.01
N GLU A 23 12.85 0.54 -17.60
CA GLU A 23 12.86 -0.88 -17.86
C GLU A 23 12.72 -1.68 -16.55
N GLN A 24 13.43 -1.28 -15.50
CA GLN A 24 13.35 -1.94 -14.20
C GLN A 24 11.98 -1.76 -13.54
N LEU A 25 11.37 -0.58 -13.66
CA LEU A 25 9.99 -0.35 -13.23
C LEU A 25 9.02 -1.27 -13.99
N ASN A 26 9.18 -1.40 -15.30
CA ASN A 26 8.38 -2.29 -16.13
C ASN A 26 8.49 -3.74 -15.68
N ILE A 27 9.71 -4.23 -15.46
CA ILE A 27 9.93 -5.60 -14.97
C ILE A 27 9.29 -5.81 -13.60
N THR A 28 9.44 -4.85 -12.70
CA THR A 28 8.95 -4.95 -11.31
C THR A 28 7.43 -4.90 -11.24
N PHE A 29 6.80 -4.01 -12.03
CA PHE A 29 5.37 -3.74 -11.98
C PHE A 29 4.54 -4.38 -13.08
N ASN A 30 5.16 -5.25 -13.89
CA ASN A 30 4.48 -6.05 -14.90
C ASN A 30 4.47 -7.52 -14.46
N ARG A 31 3.34 -7.96 -13.93
CA ARG A 31 3.20 -9.28 -13.32
C ARG A 31 2.27 -10.17 -14.12
N ARG A 32 2.74 -11.38 -14.43
CA ARG A 32 1.89 -12.39 -15.01
C ARG A 32 1.00 -13.03 -13.95
N ILE A 33 -0.28 -13.19 -14.23
CA ILE A 33 -1.21 -13.81 -13.28
C ILE A 33 -0.91 -15.30 -13.13
N ASP A 34 -1.20 -15.84 -11.95
CA ASP A 34 -1.12 -17.26 -11.71
C ASP A 34 -2.08 -18.03 -12.64
N ASN A 35 -1.65 -19.18 -13.13
CA ASN A 35 -2.44 -20.02 -14.03
C ASN A 35 -2.91 -19.31 -15.33
N TRP A 36 -2.20 -18.26 -15.78
CA TRP A 36 -2.53 -17.47 -16.96
C TRP A 36 -2.86 -18.31 -18.20
N ARG A 37 -2.22 -19.48 -18.38
CA ARG A 37 -2.42 -20.41 -19.52
C ARG A 37 -3.85 -20.94 -19.59
N PHE A 38 -4.54 -20.99 -18.46
CA PHE A 38 -5.92 -21.47 -18.38
C PHE A 38 -6.96 -20.36 -18.54
N HIS A 39 -6.52 -19.10 -18.52
CA HIS A 39 -7.43 -17.95 -18.63
C HIS A 39 -8.09 -17.91 -20.02
N PRO A 40 -9.43 -17.72 -20.10
CA PRO A 40 -10.17 -17.76 -21.36
C PRO A 40 -9.66 -16.79 -22.43
N LEU A 41 -9.26 -15.57 -22.03
CA LEU A 41 -8.76 -14.55 -22.95
C LEU A 41 -7.37 -14.93 -23.51
N VAL A 42 -6.52 -15.58 -22.69
CA VAL A 42 -5.22 -16.06 -23.13
C VAL A 42 -5.38 -17.22 -24.13
N LYS A 43 -6.28 -18.15 -23.83
CA LYS A 43 -6.61 -19.26 -24.77
C LYS A 43 -7.12 -18.78 -26.12
N LYS A 44 -7.80 -17.64 -26.14
CA LYS A 44 -8.30 -16.99 -27.37
C LYS A 44 -7.25 -16.09 -28.04
N GLY A 45 -6.04 -15.97 -27.48
CA GLY A 45 -5.01 -15.08 -28.02
C GLY A 45 -5.33 -13.57 -27.88
N LEU A 46 -6.30 -13.21 -27.04
CA LEU A 46 -6.74 -11.81 -26.85
C LEU A 46 -5.98 -11.10 -25.73
N TRP A 47 -5.18 -11.82 -24.95
CA TRP A 47 -4.38 -11.30 -23.85
C TRP A 47 -3.20 -12.22 -23.57
N ASP A 48 -2.08 -11.66 -23.13
CA ASP A 48 -0.84 -12.38 -22.83
C ASP A 48 -0.69 -12.87 -21.38
N GLY A 49 -1.67 -12.54 -20.52
CA GLY A 49 -1.70 -12.93 -19.12
C GLY A 49 -0.92 -11.98 -18.19
N TYR A 50 -0.44 -10.84 -18.68
CA TYR A 50 0.23 -9.84 -17.86
C TYR A 50 -0.74 -8.76 -17.36
N ILE A 51 -0.54 -8.35 -16.12
CA ILE A 51 -1.12 -7.13 -15.55
C ILE A 51 0.03 -6.15 -15.35
N SER A 52 -0.02 -5.01 -16.02
CA SER A 52 0.92 -3.93 -15.81
C SER A 52 0.34 -2.89 -14.86
N TYR A 53 1.06 -2.59 -13.79
CA TYR A 53 0.77 -1.48 -12.88
C TYR A 53 1.49 -0.20 -13.30
N LEU A 54 2.49 -0.28 -14.20
CA LEU A 54 3.07 0.87 -14.87
C LEU A 54 2.23 1.18 -16.11
N LYS A 55 1.54 2.31 -16.12
CA LYS A 55 0.69 2.75 -17.23
C LYS A 55 1.39 3.83 -18.04
N ASP A 56 1.43 3.62 -19.36
CA ASP A 56 2.00 4.57 -20.34
C ASP A 56 3.44 4.99 -19.97
N ASP A 57 4.21 4.11 -19.35
CA ASP A 57 5.56 4.34 -18.82
C ASP A 57 5.67 5.62 -17.95
N LYS A 58 4.56 6.02 -17.36
CA LYS A 58 4.44 7.30 -16.67
C LYS A 58 3.72 7.25 -15.32
N TRP A 59 2.82 6.29 -15.12
CA TRP A 59 1.94 6.29 -13.97
C TRP A 59 1.99 4.98 -13.19
N ILE A 60 2.23 5.07 -11.88
CA ILE A 60 2.18 3.94 -10.95
C ILE A 60 1.09 4.21 -9.91
N PRO A 61 0.21 3.25 -9.57
CA PRO A 61 -0.74 3.43 -8.48
C PRO A 61 -0.02 3.85 -7.19
N SER A 62 -0.52 4.91 -6.54
CA SER A 62 0.16 5.49 -5.37
C SER A 62 0.32 4.53 -4.20
N GLY A 63 -0.54 3.49 -4.10
CA GLY A 63 -0.42 2.45 -3.09
C GLY A 63 0.84 1.59 -3.20
N LEU A 64 1.52 1.62 -4.35
CA LEU A 64 2.76 0.87 -4.61
C LEU A 64 4.03 1.68 -4.29
N TRP A 65 3.91 2.79 -3.57
CA TRP A 65 5.05 3.67 -3.28
C TRP A 65 6.17 2.98 -2.49
N LYS A 66 5.82 2.03 -1.60
CA LYS A 66 6.80 1.26 -0.83
C LYS A 66 7.59 0.33 -1.73
N GLU A 67 6.91 -0.37 -2.62
CA GLU A 67 7.53 -1.26 -3.59
C GLU A 67 8.48 -0.51 -4.53
N VAL A 68 8.13 0.72 -4.92
CA VAL A 68 9.04 1.61 -5.68
C VAL A 68 10.29 1.95 -4.86
N MET A 69 10.13 2.28 -3.57
CA MET A 69 11.25 2.53 -2.67
C MET A 69 12.15 1.30 -2.50
N ASP A 70 11.56 0.14 -2.32
CA ASP A 70 12.32 -1.11 -2.12
C ASP A 70 13.06 -1.51 -3.39
N MET A 71 12.45 -1.33 -4.55
CA MET A 71 13.11 -1.49 -5.84
C MET A 71 14.31 -0.53 -5.97
N ALA A 72 14.09 0.75 -5.71
CA ALA A 72 15.16 1.76 -5.81
C ALA A 72 16.33 1.46 -4.86
N LYS A 73 16.05 1.00 -3.64
CA LYS A 73 17.09 0.54 -2.69
C LYS A 73 17.86 -0.68 -3.23
N THR A 74 17.13 -1.66 -3.77
CA THR A 74 17.71 -2.90 -4.28
C THR A 74 18.70 -2.62 -5.41
N TYR A 75 18.32 -1.75 -6.34
CA TYR A 75 19.13 -1.40 -7.50
C TYR A 75 20.02 -0.17 -7.28
N LYS A 76 20.00 0.42 -6.06
CA LYS A 76 20.80 1.60 -5.67
C LYS A 76 20.52 2.82 -6.55
N TYR A 77 19.28 3.01 -6.97
CA TYR A 77 18.86 4.19 -7.69
C TYR A 77 18.67 5.37 -6.73
N ASP A 78 19.09 6.56 -7.15
CA ASP A 78 18.76 7.79 -6.44
C ASP A 78 17.28 8.13 -6.70
N LEU A 79 16.46 7.97 -5.66
CA LEU A 79 15.02 8.13 -5.73
C LEU A 79 14.56 9.35 -4.97
N LYS A 80 13.91 10.25 -5.67
CA LYS A 80 13.18 11.39 -5.13
C LYS A 80 11.68 11.18 -5.27
N MET A 81 10.94 11.31 -4.18
CA MET A 81 9.49 11.19 -4.19
C MET A 81 8.83 12.43 -3.59
N ASN A 82 8.12 13.20 -4.42
CA ASN A 82 7.44 14.43 -4.02
C ASN A 82 6.00 14.15 -3.61
N GLY A 83 5.57 14.70 -2.47
CA GLY A 83 4.18 14.62 -2.00
C GLY A 83 3.77 13.30 -1.34
N VAL A 84 4.61 12.27 -1.32
CA VAL A 84 4.29 10.93 -0.77
C VAL A 84 4.01 10.98 0.73
N THR A 85 4.57 11.92 1.46
CA THR A 85 4.27 12.13 2.89
C THR A 85 2.79 12.38 3.17
N SER A 86 2.01 12.81 2.18
CA SER A 86 0.57 12.98 2.31
C SER A 86 -0.23 11.66 2.20
N LEU A 87 0.42 10.55 1.89
CA LEU A 87 -0.20 9.21 1.85
C LEU A 87 -0.25 8.54 3.22
N PHE A 88 0.49 9.06 4.19
CA PHE A 88 0.50 8.56 5.56
C PHE A 88 0.54 9.73 6.56
N ASP A 89 0.15 9.45 7.79
CA ASP A 89 0.19 10.42 8.88
C ASP A 89 1.39 10.14 9.78
N PRO A 90 2.46 10.96 9.73
CA PRO A 90 3.66 10.73 10.53
C PRO A 90 3.46 11.01 12.02
N SER A 91 2.40 11.71 12.41
CA SER A 91 2.12 12.02 13.81
C SER A 91 1.62 10.81 14.60
N ILE A 92 1.02 9.82 13.91
CA ILE A 92 0.50 8.62 14.55
C ILE A 92 1.63 7.61 14.73
N LYS A 93 2.05 7.37 15.98
CA LYS A 93 3.07 6.41 16.33
C LYS A 93 2.47 5.13 16.88
N GLN A 94 3.09 4.00 16.54
CA GLN A 94 2.56 2.69 16.92
C GLN A 94 2.51 2.49 18.42
N ASP A 95 3.57 2.89 19.13
CA ASP A 95 3.66 2.71 20.58
C ASP A 95 2.61 3.54 21.32
N GLU A 96 2.40 4.80 20.88
CA GLU A 96 1.38 5.69 21.45
C GLU A 96 -0.04 5.16 21.21
N PHE A 97 -0.30 4.67 19.99
CA PHE A 97 -1.60 4.06 19.68
C PHE A 97 -1.85 2.77 20.45
N THR A 98 -0.82 1.92 20.59
CA THR A 98 -0.90 0.67 21.36
C THR A 98 -1.20 0.96 22.82
N GLN A 99 -0.50 1.93 23.41
CA GLN A 99 -0.75 2.36 24.79
C GLN A 99 -2.18 2.88 24.95
N TRP A 100 -2.63 3.76 24.07
CA TRP A 100 -3.99 4.27 24.07
C TRP A 100 -5.03 3.14 23.97
N ALA A 101 -4.83 2.15 23.09
CA ALA A 101 -5.76 1.06 22.93
C ALA A 101 -5.86 0.21 24.20
N ASN A 102 -4.74 -0.08 24.85
CA ASN A 102 -4.71 -0.83 26.10
C ASN A 102 -5.45 -0.06 27.22
N ASP A 103 -5.16 1.24 27.38
CA ASP A 103 -5.79 2.09 28.39
C ASP A 103 -7.30 2.27 28.12
N TYR A 104 -7.69 2.47 26.85
CA TYR A 104 -9.07 2.65 26.46
C TYR A 104 -9.95 1.42 26.73
N PHE A 105 -9.41 0.23 26.55
CA PHE A 105 -10.13 -1.03 26.79
C PHE A 105 -9.91 -1.59 28.20
N GLU A 106 -9.15 -0.93 29.05
CA GLU A 106 -8.98 -1.35 30.44
C GLU A 106 -10.33 -1.37 31.16
N GLY A 107 -10.68 -2.51 31.77
CA GLY A 107 -11.97 -2.70 32.46
C GLY A 107 -13.18 -2.99 31.56
N HIS A 108 -12.98 -3.08 30.23
CA HIS A 108 -14.04 -3.51 29.32
C HIS A 108 -14.04 -5.06 29.18
N GLU A 109 -15.21 -5.63 28.83
CA GLU A 109 -15.35 -7.06 28.58
C GLU A 109 -14.55 -7.55 27.36
N ILE A 110 -14.16 -6.63 26.46
CA ILE A 110 -13.45 -6.92 25.23
C ILE A 110 -12.02 -6.42 25.35
N THR A 111 -11.06 -7.34 25.18
CA THR A 111 -9.63 -6.99 25.09
C THR A 111 -9.18 -7.16 23.63
N PRO A 112 -8.73 -6.08 22.95
CA PRO A 112 -8.20 -6.18 21.59
C PRO A 112 -6.96 -7.08 21.56
N ARG A 113 -6.82 -7.85 20.48
CA ARG A 113 -5.62 -8.67 20.23
C ARG A 113 -4.58 -7.83 19.50
N ASP A 114 -3.31 -8.19 19.62
CA ASP A 114 -2.18 -7.45 19.03
C ASP A 114 -2.37 -7.17 17.54
N TYR A 115 -2.79 -8.17 16.75
CA TYR A 115 -3.04 -7.99 15.33
C TYR A 115 -4.21 -7.03 15.02
N GLN A 116 -5.18 -6.90 15.93
CA GLN A 116 -6.30 -5.96 15.77
C GLN A 116 -5.83 -4.52 16.03
N ILE A 117 -4.99 -4.34 17.04
CA ILE A 117 -4.36 -3.06 17.35
C ILE A 117 -3.47 -2.64 16.17
N GLU A 118 -2.63 -3.54 15.67
CA GLU A 118 -1.78 -3.29 14.52
C GLU A 118 -2.59 -2.94 13.26
N ALA A 119 -3.67 -3.67 12.98
CA ALA A 119 -4.53 -3.38 11.84
C ALA A 119 -5.20 -2.01 11.95
N ALA A 120 -5.71 -1.64 13.14
CA ALA A 120 -6.30 -0.33 13.39
C ALA A 120 -5.26 0.81 13.26
N TYR A 121 -4.06 0.61 13.82
CA TYR A 121 -2.94 1.53 13.62
C TYR A 121 -2.62 1.74 12.14
N ASN A 122 -2.55 0.66 11.36
CA ASN A 122 -2.25 0.75 9.92
C ASN A 122 -3.33 1.53 9.15
N ILE A 123 -4.61 1.39 9.50
CA ILE A 123 -5.71 2.18 8.93
C ILE A 123 -5.48 3.68 9.17
N LEU A 124 -5.15 4.05 10.39
CA LEU A 124 -4.93 5.44 10.78
C LEU A 124 -3.65 6.01 10.13
N ARG A 125 -2.57 5.24 10.22
CA ARG A 125 -1.24 5.64 9.75
C ARG A 125 -1.19 5.81 8.24
N PHE A 126 -1.76 4.89 7.48
CA PHE A 126 -1.59 4.81 6.04
C PHE A 126 -2.83 5.24 5.25
N ARG A 127 -3.84 5.83 5.85
CA ARG A 127 -5.05 6.37 5.19
C ARG A 127 -5.68 5.48 4.11
N ARG A 128 -4.88 4.70 3.40
CA ARG A 128 -5.24 3.69 2.39
C ARG A 128 -4.39 2.45 2.64
N CYS A 129 -5.00 1.41 3.14
CA CYS A 129 -4.35 0.11 3.34
C CYS A 129 -5.33 -1.01 2.99
N LEU A 130 -4.79 -2.15 2.62
CA LEU A 130 -5.52 -3.40 2.47
C LEU A 130 -5.11 -4.29 3.64
N SER A 131 -6.09 -4.66 4.46
CA SER A 131 -5.88 -5.62 5.54
C SER A 131 -6.51 -6.96 5.17
N GLU A 132 -5.68 -7.96 5.02
CA GLU A 132 -6.13 -9.33 4.74
C GLU A 132 -6.40 -10.03 6.07
N LEU A 133 -7.66 -10.15 6.44
CA LEU A 133 -8.11 -10.66 7.73
C LEU A 133 -9.13 -11.79 7.53
N ALA A 134 -8.95 -12.88 8.27
CA ALA A 134 -9.87 -14.00 8.27
C ALA A 134 -11.31 -13.58 8.65
N THR A 135 -12.27 -14.42 8.30
CA THR A 135 -13.64 -14.30 8.81
C THR A 135 -13.61 -14.39 10.33
N SER A 136 -14.39 -13.57 11.03
CA SER A 136 -14.42 -13.49 12.49
C SER A 136 -13.15 -12.94 13.17
N ALA A 137 -12.22 -12.32 12.42
CA ALA A 137 -11.04 -11.68 13.01
C ALA A 137 -11.35 -10.38 13.80
N GLY A 138 -12.63 -10.01 13.96
CA GLY A 138 -13.02 -8.81 14.71
C GLY A 138 -12.86 -7.51 13.92
N LYS A 139 -13.15 -7.53 12.62
CA LYS A 139 -13.05 -6.35 11.74
C LYS A 139 -13.81 -5.13 12.27
N THR A 140 -14.96 -5.37 12.91
CA THR A 140 -15.77 -4.31 13.55
C THR A 140 -15.01 -3.62 14.68
N LEU A 141 -14.31 -4.40 15.52
CA LEU A 141 -13.50 -3.86 16.60
C LEU A 141 -12.32 -3.03 16.07
N ILE A 142 -11.68 -3.49 15.00
CA ILE A 142 -10.59 -2.77 14.33
C ILE A 142 -11.09 -1.41 13.81
N SER A 143 -12.24 -1.41 13.11
CA SER A 143 -12.85 -0.16 12.62
C SER A 143 -13.29 0.75 13.76
N TYR A 144 -13.83 0.18 14.83
CA TYR A 144 -14.22 0.92 16.02
C TYR A 144 -13.01 1.61 16.68
N MET A 145 -11.91 0.91 16.90
CA MET A 145 -10.68 1.50 17.44
C MET A 145 -10.18 2.65 16.60
N ALA A 146 -10.17 2.49 15.27
CA ALA A 146 -9.71 3.56 14.37
C ALA A 146 -10.60 4.82 14.49
N VAL A 147 -11.92 4.66 14.60
CA VAL A 147 -12.86 5.79 14.78
C VAL A 147 -12.72 6.40 16.17
N ALA A 148 -12.66 5.58 17.23
CA ALA A 148 -12.57 6.04 18.61
C ALA A 148 -11.30 6.84 18.89
N TYR A 149 -10.18 6.48 18.25
CA TYR A 149 -8.93 7.23 18.37
C TYR A 149 -8.99 8.62 17.71
N MET A 150 -9.85 8.80 16.70
CA MET A 150 -9.98 10.06 15.96
C MET A 150 -10.96 11.05 16.60
N LEU A 151 -11.79 10.60 17.56
CA LEU A 151 -12.79 11.43 18.25
C LEU A 151 -12.22 12.05 19.51
#